data_337a77cbd4b509f8b6ef4d745600e340
#
_entry.id   337a77cbd4b509f8b6ef4d745600e340
#
_cell.length_a   1.000
_cell.length_b   1.000
_cell.length_c   1.000
_cell.angle_alpha   90.00
_cell.angle_beta   90.00
_cell.angle_gamma   90.00
#
_symmetry.space_group_name_H-M   'P 1'
#
loop_
_entity.id
_entity.type
_entity.pdbx_description
1 polymer ?
#
loop_
_entity_poly.entity_id
_entity_poly.type
_entity_poly.pdbx_seq_one_letter_code
_entity_poly.pdbx_strand_id
1 'polypeptide(L)'
;MAGLNFVGNASYQKPQEDHDNIAQFEFIPWILSQCASVKEARIRLAQMVLTDTPFNEQFAPAQLHWILADKNECIVIEPMADGLHIYDNPVGVLTNNPPFPQQLFSLNNYMNLSPKQPQNTFSADLPLTTYSRGMGQQTGGSPSVVGRPAGAMAEPDL
;
A
#
# COMPACT_ATOMS: atom_id res chain seq x y z
N MET A 1 -5.98 -5.70 9.95
CA MET A 1 -5.97 -4.26 9.61
C MET A 1 -4.61 -3.67 9.89
N ALA A 2 -4.15 -2.74 9.06
CA ALA A 2 -2.90 -2.01 9.27
C ALA A 2 -3.04 -0.57 8.76
N GLY A 3 -2.35 0.37 9.41
CA GLY A 3 -2.25 1.76 8.98
C GLY A 3 -0.86 2.03 8.38
N LEU A 4 -0.80 2.80 7.31
CA LEU A 4 0.42 3.18 6.61
C LEU A 4 0.48 4.70 6.46
N ASN A 5 1.67 5.23 6.26
CA ASN A 5 1.86 6.67 6.06
C ASN A 5 1.24 7.14 4.72
N PHE A 6 0.48 8.23 4.80
CA PHE A 6 -0.22 8.82 3.66
C PHE A 6 0.04 10.32 3.59
N VAL A 7 1.30 10.67 3.73
CA VAL A 7 1.77 12.06 3.87
C VAL A 7 1.42 12.90 2.65
N GLY A 8 0.82 14.07 2.91
CA GLY A 8 0.41 15.03 1.88
C GLY A 8 -0.91 14.70 1.19
N ASN A 9 -1.52 13.53 1.47
CA ASN A 9 -2.80 13.11 0.89
C ASN A 9 -3.91 12.99 1.95
N ALA A 10 -3.57 12.51 3.16
CA ALA A 10 -4.56 12.37 4.21
C ALA A 10 -5.17 13.71 4.62
N SER A 11 -6.50 13.78 4.64
CA SER A 11 -7.28 14.92 5.06
C SER A 11 -8.43 14.43 5.93
N TYR A 12 -8.45 14.86 7.20
CA TYR A 12 -9.48 14.48 8.16
C TYR A 12 -10.52 15.56 8.27
N GLN A 13 -11.74 15.15 8.62
CA GLN A 13 -12.87 16.06 8.77
C GLN A 13 -12.95 16.58 10.20
N LYS A 14 -13.69 17.67 10.38
CA LYS A 14 -14.11 18.11 11.70
C LYS A 14 -15.21 17.20 12.25
N PRO A 15 -15.29 17.02 13.58
CA PRO A 15 -16.38 16.29 14.19
C PRO A 15 -17.75 16.77 13.69
N GLN A 16 -18.66 15.84 13.46
CA GLN A 16 -20.02 16.10 12.99
C GLN A 16 -21.04 15.59 14.02
N GLU A 17 -22.14 16.32 14.19
CA GLU A 17 -23.26 15.87 14.99
C GLU A 17 -23.91 14.63 14.34
N ASP A 18 -24.47 13.75 15.15
CA ASP A 18 -25.16 12.52 14.71
C ASP A 18 -24.27 11.48 13.97
N HIS A 19 -22.95 11.59 14.09
CA HIS A 19 -22.00 10.62 13.55
C HIS A 19 -21.05 10.08 14.63
N ASP A 20 -20.57 8.88 14.44
CA ASP A 20 -19.45 8.34 15.22
C ASP A 20 -18.16 9.08 14.81
N ASN A 21 -17.70 9.99 15.67
CA ASN A 21 -16.50 10.77 15.46
C ASN A 21 -15.28 10.04 16.02
N ILE A 22 -14.42 9.53 15.15
CA ILE A 22 -13.30 8.67 15.50
C ILE A 22 -11.98 9.35 15.14
N ALA A 23 -11.09 9.48 16.14
CA ALA A 23 -9.74 9.97 15.88
C ALA A 23 -8.91 8.90 15.13
N GLN A 24 -7.96 9.33 14.29
CA GLN A 24 -7.15 8.43 13.46
C GLN A 24 -6.38 7.38 14.27
N PHE A 25 -5.98 7.69 15.51
CA PHE A 25 -5.26 6.76 16.38
C PHE A 25 -6.19 5.73 17.07
N GLU A 26 -7.49 6.00 17.14
CA GLU A 26 -8.52 5.10 17.68
C GLU A 26 -9.12 4.18 16.62
N PHE A 27 -8.89 4.47 15.35
CA PHE A 27 -9.61 3.84 14.23
C PHE A 27 -9.42 2.33 14.15
N ILE A 28 -8.20 1.83 14.31
CA ILE A 28 -7.94 0.38 14.27
C ILE A 28 -8.65 -0.36 15.42
N PRO A 29 -8.47 0.01 16.69
CA PRO A 29 -9.19 -0.65 17.78
C PRO A 29 -10.71 -0.49 17.67
N TRP A 30 -11.20 0.66 17.20
CA TRP A 30 -12.62 0.90 17.04
C TRP A 30 -13.25 -0.07 16.01
N ILE A 31 -12.67 -0.21 14.83
CA ILE A 31 -13.14 -1.16 13.82
C ILE A 31 -13.04 -2.61 14.32
N LEU A 32 -11.89 -3.01 14.86
CA LEU A 32 -11.66 -4.41 15.22
C LEU A 32 -12.47 -4.88 16.43
N SER A 33 -12.92 -3.96 17.27
CA SER A 33 -13.78 -4.30 18.43
C SER A 33 -15.25 -4.52 18.03
N GLN A 34 -15.69 -4.03 16.86
CA GLN A 34 -17.11 -4.02 16.48
C GLN A 34 -17.44 -4.86 15.25
N CYS A 35 -16.43 -5.20 14.44
CA CYS A 35 -16.65 -5.84 13.15
C CYS A 35 -15.89 -7.16 13.06
N ALA A 36 -16.60 -8.24 12.74
CA ALA A 36 -16.02 -9.56 12.49
C ALA A 36 -15.68 -9.78 11.00
N SER A 37 -16.08 -8.86 10.13
CA SER A 37 -15.87 -8.96 8.68
C SER A 37 -15.70 -7.59 8.03
N VAL A 38 -15.09 -7.57 6.83
CA VAL A 38 -14.99 -6.37 5.99
C VAL A 38 -16.38 -5.87 5.60
N LYS A 39 -17.33 -6.78 5.37
CA LYS A 39 -18.71 -6.42 5.08
C LYS A 39 -19.37 -5.60 6.20
N GLU A 40 -19.17 -6.01 7.45
CA GLU A 40 -19.66 -5.26 8.63
C GLU A 40 -18.92 -3.93 8.76
N ALA A 41 -17.62 -3.92 8.53
CA ALA A 41 -16.83 -2.70 8.58
C ALA A 41 -17.32 -1.65 7.56
N ARG A 42 -17.70 -2.04 6.33
CA ARG A 42 -18.26 -1.12 5.33
C ARG A 42 -19.51 -0.40 5.84
N ILE A 43 -20.38 -1.09 6.60
CA ILE A 43 -21.60 -0.50 7.17
C ILE A 43 -21.22 0.56 8.22
N ARG A 44 -20.23 0.26 9.07
CA ARG A 44 -19.76 1.21 10.10
C ARG A 44 -19.06 2.41 9.48
N LEU A 45 -18.22 2.17 8.48
CA LEU A 45 -17.50 3.23 7.76
C LEU A 45 -18.43 4.25 7.08
N ALA A 46 -19.62 3.83 6.67
CA ALA A 46 -20.62 4.73 6.07
C ALA A 46 -21.30 5.66 7.10
N GLN A 47 -21.16 5.41 8.40
CA GLN A 47 -21.84 6.12 9.49
C GLN A 47 -20.87 6.87 10.40
N MET A 48 -19.58 6.84 10.11
CA MET A 48 -18.55 7.45 10.93
C MET A 48 -17.83 8.59 10.22
N VAL A 49 -17.17 9.41 10.99
CA VAL A 49 -16.27 10.47 10.53
C VAL A 49 -14.90 10.26 11.14
N LEU A 50 -13.87 10.17 10.29
CA LEU A 50 -12.48 10.24 10.75
C LEU A 50 -12.12 11.69 11.00
N THR A 51 -11.78 11.99 12.26
CA THR A 51 -11.56 13.36 12.70
C THR A 51 -10.09 13.74 12.78
N ASP A 52 -9.83 15.04 12.66
CA ASP A 52 -8.53 15.64 12.84
C ASP A 52 -8.14 15.85 14.34
N THR A 53 -8.80 15.12 15.23
CA THR A 53 -8.51 15.18 16.67
C THR A 53 -7.08 14.70 16.92
N PRO A 54 -6.20 15.53 17.50
CA PRO A 54 -4.85 15.13 17.83
C PRO A 54 -4.83 14.22 19.05
N PHE A 55 -3.81 13.35 19.15
CA PHE A 55 -3.61 12.51 20.32
C PHE A 55 -3.35 13.35 21.59
N ASN A 56 -2.60 14.42 21.44
CA ASN A 56 -2.36 15.44 22.45
C ASN A 56 -1.94 16.78 21.78
N GLU A 57 -1.71 17.81 22.58
CA GLU A 57 -1.33 19.14 22.08
C GLU A 57 0.04 19.19 21.38
N GLN A 58 0.89 18.19 21.58
CA GLN A 58 2.26 18.17 21.05
C GLN A 58 2.37 17.51 19.67
N PHE A 59 1.40 16.66 19.33
CA PHE A 59 1.45 15.87 18.09
C PHE A 59 0.27 16.19 17.17
N ALA A 60 0.58 16.65 15.98
CA ALA A 60 -0.42 16.76 14.92
C ALA A 60 -1.01 15.37 14.58
N PRO A 61 -2.24 15.31 14.04
CA PRO A 61 -2.83 14.06 13.57
C PRO A 61 -1.92 13.36 12.57
N ALA A 62 -1.67 12.07 12.78
CA ALA A 62 -0.85 11.26 11.88
C ALA A 62 -1.56 11.11 10.54
N GLN A 63 -0.85 11.39 9.44
CA GLN A 63 -1.38 11.25 8.09
C GLN A 63 -1.32 9.79 7.66
N LEU A 64 -2.45 9.10 7.75
CA LEU A 64 -2.57 7.66 7.53
C LEU A 64 -3.65 7.32 6.51
N HIS A 65 -3.48 6.17 5.88
CA HIS A 65 -4.50 5.37 5.23
C HIS A 65 -4.40 3.92 5.69
N TRP A 66 -5.41 3.11 5.43
CA TRP A 66 -5.47 1.78 6.02
C TRP A 66 -5.84 0.71 5.02
N ILE A 67 -5.30 -0.48 5.27
CA ILE A 67 -5.74 -1.73 4.65
C ILE A 67 -6.50 -2.56 5.70
N LEU A 68 -7.66 -3.04 5.33
CA LEU A 68 -8.49 -3.95 6.13
C LEU A 68 -8.84 -5.17 5.28
N ALA A 69 -8.59 -6.35 5.82
CA ALA A 69 -8.87 -7.60 5.13
C ALA A 69 -9.46 -8.65 6.08
N ASP A 70 -10.30 -9.50 5.53
CA ASP A 70 -10.72 -10.76 6.10
C ASP A 70 -10.42 -11.90 5.10
N LYS A 71 -11.00 -13.07 5.30
CA LYS A 71 -10.79 -14.23 4.41
C LYS A 71 -11.43 -14.08 3.03
N ASN A 72 -12.36 -13.15 2.85
CA ASN A 72 -13.17 -13.00 1.64
C ASN A 72 -12.86 -11.70 0.89
N GLU A 73 -12.57 -10.61 1.62
CA GLU A 73 -12.46 -9.27 1.07
C GLU A 73 -11.21 -8.55 1.61
N CYS A 74 -10.69 -7.65 0.79
CA CYS A 74 -9.67 -6.69 1.19
C CYS A 74 -10.07 -5.30 0.68
N ILE A 75 -9.98 -4.29 1.54
CA ILE A 75 -10.27 -2.91 1.20
C ILE A 75 -9.16 -1.97 1.63
N VAL A 76 -9.09 -0.83 0.95
CA VAL A 76 -8.27 0.31 1.34
C VAL A 76 -9.18 1.46 1.75
N ILE A 77 -8.83 2.14 2.82
CA ILE A 77 -9.58 3.25 3.40
C ILE A 77 -8.67 4.48 3.40
N GLU A 78 -9.04 5.50 2.62
CA GLU A 78 -8.27 6.73 2.41
C GLU A 78 -9.09 7.96 2.77
N PRO A 79 -8.72 8.71 3.83
CA PRO A 79 -9.32 10.00 4.12
C PRO A 79 -8.69 11.05 3.19
N MET A 80 -9.48 11.57 2.27
CA MET A 80 -9.07 12.56 1.29
C MET A 80 -9.77 13.90 1.52
N ALA A 81 -9.34 14.94 0.84
CA ALA A 81 -9.93 16.28 0.97
C ALA A 81 -11.42 16.34 0.58
N ASP A 82 -11.85 15.45 -0.30
CA ASP A 82 -13.24 15.32 -0.78
C ASP A 82 -14.05 14.25 -0.03
N GLY A 83 -13.48 13.62 1.01
CA GLY A 83 -14.17 12.66 1.87
C GLY A 83 -13.38 11.37 2.14
N LEU A 84 -14.08 10.41 2.77
CA LEU A 84 -13.53 9.09 3.05
C LEU A 84 -13.77 8.16 1.85
N HIS A 85 -12.69 7.72 1.22
CA HIS A 85 -12.73 6.78 0.11
C HIS A 85 -12.50 5.35 0.57
N ILE A 86 -13.30 4.44 0.05
CA ILE A 86 -13.19 3.00 0.33
C ILE A 86 -13.06 2.27 -1.00
N TYR A 87 -11.91 1.66 -1.22
CA TYR A 87 -11.60 0.94 -2.46
C TYR A 87 -11.55 -0.56 -2.22
N ASP A 88 -12.08 -1.33 -3.17
CA ASP A 88 -11.78 -2.76 -3.22
C ASP A 88 -10.32 -2.96 -3.59
N ASN A 89 -9.65 -3.84 -2.85
CA ASN A 89 -8.23 -4.14 -3.07
C ASN A 89 -8.05 -5.58 -3.59
N PRO A 90 -8.09 -5.78 -4.91
CA PRO A 90 -7.99 -7.12 -5.51
C PRO A 90 -6.58 -7.72 -5.41
N VAL A 91 -5.58 -6.92 -5.08
CA VAL A 91 -4.17 -7.37 -5.00
C VAL A 91 -3.71 -7.66 -3.58
N GLY A 92 -4.48 -7.23 -2.56
CA GLY A 92 -4.17 -7.49 -1.15
C GLY A 92 -2.92 -6.76 -0.63
N VAL A 93 -2.44 -5.75 -1.33
CA VAL A 93 -1.25 -4.97 -0.97
C VAL A 93 -1.60 -3.49 -0.91
N LEU A 94 -1.01 -2.79 0.06
CA LEU A 94 -1.03 -1.35 0.16
C LEU A 94 0.39 -0.89 0.51
N THR A 95 0.88 0.14 -0.14
CA THR A 95 2.12 0.84 0.23
C THR A 95 1.77 2.22 0.79
N ASN A 96 2.76 3.00 1.20
CA ASN A 96 2.56 4.40 1.55
C ASN A 96 1.99 5.18 0.35
N ASN A 97 2.43 6.38 0.09
CA ASN A 97 2.04 7.13 -1.12
C ASN A 97 2.36 6.36 -2.42
N PRO A 98 1.69 6.62 -3.53
CA PRO A 98 0.58 7.55 -3.74
C PRO A 98 -0.80 6.99 -3.34
N PRO A 99 -1.92 7.73 -3.56
CA PRO A 99 -3.27 7.19 -3.40
C PRO A 99 -3.50 5.88 -4.12
N PHE A 100 -4.32 5.00 -3.54
CA PHE A 100 -4.49 3.62 -3.98
C PHE A 100 -4.86 3.44 -5.46
N PRO A 101 -5.73 4.26 -6.08
CA PRO A 101 -5.98 4.16 -7.52
C PRO A 101 -4.73 4.35 -8.37
N GLN A 102 -3.79 5.20 -7.93
CA GLN A 102 -2.52 5.39 -8.64
C GLN A 102 -1.57 4.21 -8.42
N GLN A 103 -1.61 3.58 -7.23
CA GLN A 103 -0.87 2.34 -6.98
C GLN A 103 -1.35 1.23 -7.90
N LEU A 104 -2.68 1.04 -8.05
CA LEU A 104 -3.25 0.06 -8.99
C LEU A 104 -2.86 0.37 -10.44
N PHE A 105 -2.96 1.64 -10.85
CA PHE A 105 -2.55 2.05 -12.19
C PHE A 105 -1.08 1.73 -12.47
N SER A 106 -0.22 1.94 -11.48
CA SER A 106 1.22 1.67 -11.61
C SER A 106 1.54 0.21 -11.87
N LEU A 107 0.67 -0.74 -11.48
CA LEU A 107 0.86 -2.17 -11.76
C LEU A 107 0.94 -2.47 -13.26
N ASN A 108 0.35 -1.62 -14.12
CA ASN A 108 0.46 -1.77 -15.57
C ASN A 108 1.93 -1.76 -16.04
N ASN A 109 2.80 -1.04 -15.35
CA ASN A 109 4.23 -0.98 -15.67
C ASN A 109 4.97 -2.27 -15.33
N TYR A 110 4.35 -3.15 -14.56
CA TYR A 110 4.96 -4.39 -14.06
C TYR A 110 4.39 -5.66 -14.69
N MET A 111 3.48 -5.54 -15.66
CA MET A 111 2.85 -6.69 -16.33
C MET A 111 3.84 -7.63 -16.99
N ASN A 112 5.00 -7.11 -17.41
CA ASN A 112 6.07 -7.88 -18.06
C ASN A 112 7.10 -8.45 -17.09
N LEU A 113 6.92 -8.29 -15.78
CA LEU A 113 7.82 -8.87 -14.78
C LEU A 113 7.78 -10.40 -14.85
N SER A 114 8.95 -11.01 -14.95
CA SER A 114 9.11 -12.45 -15.03
C SER A 114 10.33 -12.90 -14.21
N PRO A 115 10.28 -14.06 -13.56
CA PRO A 115 11.45 -14.65 -12.91
C PRO A 115 12.49 -15.17 -13.93
N LYS A 116 12.14 -15.21 -15.22
CA LYS A 116 13.02 -15.69 -16.28
C LYS A 116 13.97 -14.59 -16.75
N GLN A 117 15.16 -15.00 -17.19
CA GLN A 117 16.09 -14.10 -17.87
C GLN A 117 15.39 -13.52 -19.12
N PRO A 118 15.33 -12.19 -19.28
CA PRO A 118 14.78 -11.61 -20.50
C PRO A 118 15.62 -12.01 -21.71
N GLN A 119 14.92 -12.31 -22.79
CA GLN A 119 15.57 -12.59 -24.07
C GLN A 119 15.83 -11.28 -24.81
N ASN A 120 16.97 -11.24 -25.51
CA ASN A 120 17.25 -10.13 -26.41
C ASN A 120 16.34 -10.21 -27.64
N THR A 121 15.36 -9.32 -27.70
CA THR A 121 14.42 -9.20 -28.86
C THR A 121 14.71 -8.00 -29.73
N PHE A 122 15.81 -7.25 -29.50
CA PHE A 122 16.13 -6.05 -30.26
C PHE A 122 16.80 -6.38 -31.57
N SER A 123 17.86 -7.17 -31.56
CA SER A 123 18.60 -7.58 -32.74
C SER A 123 19.45 -8.80 -32.45
N ALA A 124 19.56 -9.70 -33.42
CA ALA A 124 20.48 -10.84 -33.36
C ALA A 124 21.95 -10.41 -33.40
N ASP A 125 22.24 -9.28 -34.06
CA ASP A 125 23.60 -8.76 -34.23
C ASP A 125 24.07 -7.89 -33.05
N LEU A 126 23.17 -7.57 -32.08
CA LEU A 126 23.48 -6.79 -30.90
C LEU A 126 23.36 -7.66 -29.65
N PRO A 127 24.46 -8.21 -29.14
CA PRO A 127 24.41 -9.04 -27.94
C PRO A 127 24.12 -8.18 -26.70
N LEU A 128 22.87 -8.17 -26.24
CA LEU A 128 22.45 -7.48 -25.05
C LEU A 128 22.30 -8.47 -23.89
N THR A 129 22.88 -8.12 -22.76
CA THR A 129 22.72 -8.83 -21.49
C THR A 129 22.23 -7.86 -20.42
N THR A 130 21.49 -8.36 -19.45
CA THR A 130 21.06 -7.52 -18.32
C THR A 130 22.26 -7.07 -17.49
N TYR A 131 22.44 -5.75 -17.38
CA TYR A 131 23.53 -5.16 -16.60
C TYR A 131 23.33 -5.37 -15.09
N SER A 132 22.09 -5.33 -14.63
CA SER A 132 21.76 -5.60 -13.25
C SER A 132 20.39 -6.31 -13.17
N ARG A 133 20.17 -7.03 -12.09
CA ARG A 133 18.86 -7.64 -11.79
C ARG A 133 17.94 -6.56 -11.19
N GLY A 134 17.54 -5.58 -12.00
CA GLY A 134 16.59 -4.54 -11.65
C GLY A 134 15.16 -5.09 -11.62
N MET A 135 14.18 -4.20 -11.63
CA MET A 135 12.74 -4.51 -11.50
C MET A 135 12.16 -5.48 -12.56
N GLY A 136 12.95 -6.10 -13.40
CA GLY A 136 12.52 -7.08 -14.42
C GLY A 136 12.95 -8.51 -14.17
N GLN A 137 13.73 -8.78 -13.13
CA GLN A 137 14.18 -10.13 -12.79
C GLN A 137 13.93 -10.45 -11.33
N GLN A 138 12.92 -11.26 -11.05
CA GLN A 138 12.83 -11.96 -9.79
C GLN A 138 13.53 -13.32 -9.92
N THR A 139 14.57 -13.52 -9.14
CA THR A 139 15.13 -14.87 -8.94
C THR A 139 14.15 -15.64 -8.07
N GLY A 140 13.64 -16.77 -8.55
CA GLY A 140 12.75 -17.63 -7.80
C GLY A 140 13.31 -17.95 -6.42
N GLY A 141 12.54 -17.68 -5.38
CA GLY A 141 12.69 -18.27 -4.06
C GLY A 141 13.40 -17.49 -2.97
N SER A 142 13.84 -16.25 -3.18
CA SER A 142 14.27 -15.40 -2.05
C SER A 142 13.78 -13.97 -2.25
N PRO A 143 13.17 -13.34 -1.23
CA PRO A 143 12.96 -11.91 -1.26
C PRO A 143 14.32 -11.26 -1.37
N SER A 144 14.63 -10.67 -2.52
CA SER A 144 15.84 -9.90 -2.68
C SER A 144 15.75 -8.70 -1.76
N VAL A 145 16.51 -8.74 -0.69
CA VAL A 145 16.82 -7.58 0.12
C VAL A 145 17.34 -6.51 -0.84
N VAL A 146 16.64 -5.40 -0.92
CA VAL A 146 17.12 -4.19 -1.57
C VAL A 146 18.45 -3.84 -0.93
N GLY A 147 19.52 -3.87 -1.71
CA GLY A 147 20.83 -3.40 -1.26
C GLY A 147 21.93 -4.45 -1.20
N ARG A 148 22.29 -5.05 -2.36
CA ARG A 148 23.68 -5.44 -2.55
C ARG A 148 24.38 -4.34 -3.34
N PRO A 149 25.47 -3.75 -2.82
CA PRO A 149 26.26 -2.80 -3.59
C PRO A 149 26.81 -3.50 -4.85
N ALA A 150 26.73 -2.81 -5.98
CA ALA A 150 27.43 -3.23 -7.20
C ALA A 150 28.92 -3.39 -6.85
N GLY A 151 29.46 -4.60 -6.96
CA GLY A 151 30.90 -4.80 -6.77
C GLY A 151 31.36 -6.15 -6.22
N ALA A 152 30.48 -7.11 -5.96
CA ALA A 152 30.95 -8.46 -5.62
C ALA A 152 31.27 -9.23 -6.91
N MET A 153 32.51 -9.17 -7.36
CA MET A 153 33.04 -10.10 -8.35
C MET A 153 32.93 -11.53 -7.83
N ALA A 154 32.45 -12.44 -8.65
CA ALA A 154 32.51 -13.86 -8.38
C ALA A 154 33.99 -14.26 -8.29
N GLU A 155 34.39 -14.92 -7.22
CA GLU A 155 35.66 -15.60 -7.18
C GLU A 155 35.65 -16.76 -8.19
N PRO A 156 36.75 -16.99 -8.90
CA PRO A 156 36.84 -18.15 -9.80
C PRO A 156 36.98 -19.42 -8.96
N ASP A 157 36.19 -20.43 -9.33
CA ASP A 157 36.32 -21.79 -8.81
C ASP A 157 37.75 -22.32 -9.11
N LEU A 158 38.46 -22.72 -8.06
CA LEU A 158 39.68 -23.55 -8.10
C LEU A 158 39.27 -25.03 -8.00
#